data_eea00398e68d8f9a6c5f55d635883fc6
#
_entry.id   eea00398e68d8f9a6c5f55d635883fc6
#
_cell.length_a   1.000
_cell.length_b   1.000
_cell.length_c   1.000
_cell.angle_alpha   90.00
_cell.angle_beta   90.00
_cell.angle_gamma   90.00
#
_symmetry.space_group_name_H-M   'P 1'
#
loop_
_entity.id
_entity.type
_entity.pdbx_description
1 polymer ?
#
loop_
_entity_poly.entity_id
_entity_poly.type
_entity_poly.pdbx_seq_one_letter_code
_entity_poly.pdbx_strand_id
1 'polypeptide(L)'
;MTEIQAIYQGKLNPLSAVKVSPLSRAYTFSDSIYEVIPYFLGKPLCFQKHFDRIKTSALLMDLDINFEIIYSDLKKLEKSFIDQDGYIYYQISRGIDSIRSHLYEDSLEIERFGYAIFTDFPSSAISAMLCEDYRWGKCNIKSTSLLGNVLAMNEAKSSGCT
;
A
#
# COMPACT_ATOMS: atom_id res chain seq x y z
N MET A 1 5.74 15.30 17.08
CA MET A 1 5.64 14.60 15.78
C MET A 1 4.45 15.17 15.04
N THR A 2 4.62 15.62 13.82
CA THR A 2 3.51 16.10 13.00
C THR A 2 2.55 14.95 12.74
N GLU A 3 1.25 15.16 12.91
CA GLU A 3 0.25 14.12 12.74
C GLU A 3 0.15 13.70 11.27
N ILE A 4 0.25 12.39 11.02
CA ILE A 4 0.22 11.83 9.67
C ILE A 4 -1.20 11.99 9.11
N GLN A 5 -1.30 12.58 7.91
CA GLN A 5 -2.55 12.68 7.17
C GLN A 5 -2.83 11.36 6.45
N ALA A 6 -4.03 10.83 6.65
CA ALA A 6 -4.52 9.62 6.01
C ALA A 6 -5.84 9.88 5.28
N ILE A 7 -6.12 9.04 4.31
CA ILE A 7 -7.42 8.95 3.65
C ILE A 7 -8.01 7.56 3.91
N TYR A 8 -9.27 7.53 4.33
CA TYR A 8 -10.02 6.29 4.49
C TYR A 8 -11.41 6.48 3.88
N GLN A 9 -11.77 5.60 2.94
CA GLN A 9 -13.03 5.68 2.16
C GLN A 9 -13.29 7.10 1.61
N GLY A 10 -12.24 7.74 1.04
CA GLY A 10 -12.31 9.05 0.41
C GLY A 10 -12.31 10.26 1.35
N LYS A 11 -12.31 10.04 2.67
CA LYS A 11 -12.28 11.09 3.69
C LYS A 11 -10.88 11.26 4.26
N LEU A 12 -10.38 12.49 4.27
CA LEU A 12 -9.11 12.85 4.95
C LEU A 12 -9.34 12.89 6.45
N ASN A 13 -8.45 12.24 7.19
CA ASN A 13 -8.46 12.17 8.64
C ASN A 13 -7.00 12.12 9.14
N PRO A 14 -6.76 12.48 10.40
CA PRO A 14 -5.55 12.07 11.07
C PRO A 14 -5.43 10.54 11.09
N LEU A 15 -4.23 10.00 10.86
CA LEU A 15 -4.02 8.54 10.86
C LEU A 15 -4.48 7.88 12.17
N SER A 16 -4.29 8.58 13.30
CA SER A 16 -4.73 8.14 14.63
C SER A 16 -6.25 7.96 14.77
N ALA A 17 -7.04 8.62 13.91
CA ALA A 17 -8.50 8.53 13.90
C ALA A 17 -9.03 7.43 12.97
N VAL A 18 -8.18 6.85 12.12
CA VAL A 18 -8.60 5.78 11.20
C VAL A 18 -8.79 4.48 11.96
N LYS A 19 -9.96 3.86 11.80
CA LYS A 19 -10.30 2.56 12.38
C LYS A 19 -10.69 1.60 11.27
N VAL A 20 -10.11 0.42 11.27
CA VAL A 20 -10.42 -0.66 10.34
C VAL A 20 -11.12 -1.81 11.05
N SER A 21 -11.98 -2.52 10.36
CA SER A 21 -12.63 -3.71 10.90
C SER A 21 -11.63 -4.87 11.03
N PRO A 22 -11.65 -5.65 12.12
CA PRO A 22 -10.88 -6.88 12.19
C PRO A 22 -11.37 -7.96 11.20
N LEU A 23 -12.55 -7.81 10.60
CA LEU A 23 -13.07 -8.64 9.53
C LEU A 23 -12.74 -8.12 8.13
N SER A 24 -11.97 -7.02 8.02
CA SER A 24 -11.42 -6.61 6.72
C SER A 24 -10.61 -7.75 6.11
N ARG A 25 -10.86 -8.04 4.83
CA ARG A 25 -10.14 -9.08 4.10
C ARG A 25 -8.65 -8.76 3.92
N ALA A 26 -8.29 -7.47 3.95
CA ALA A 26 -6.88 -7.07 4.05
C ALA A 26 -6.22 -7.61 5.31
N TYR A 27 -6.91 -7.55 6.44
CA TYR A 27 -6.40 -8.00 7.73
C TYR A 27 -6.41 -9.52 7.88
N THR A 28 -7.48 -10.18 7.43
CA THR A 28 -7.69 -11.63 7.64
C THR A 28 -7.00 -12.52 6.61
N PHE A 29 -6.79 -12.03 5.37
CA PHE A 29 -6.32 -12.83 4.24
C PHE A 29 -5.24 -12.14 3.39
N SER A 30 -4.86 -10.90 3.69
CA SER A 30 -4.06 -10.05 2.78
C SER A 30 -4.70 -9.91 1.39
N ASP A 31 -6.06 -10.00 1.31
CA ASP A 31 -6.82 -9.89 0.06
C ASP A 31 -6.94 -8.40 -0.32
N SER A 32 -5.79 -7.84 -0.67
CA SER A 32 -5.64 -6.43 -1.01
C SER A 32 -4.39 -6.19 -1.85
N ILE A 33 -4.43 -5.12 -2.62
CA ILE A 33 -3.30 -4.57 -3.36
C ILE A 33 -2.85 -3.27 -2.72
N TYR A 34 -1.60 -2.88 -2.94
CA TYR A 34 -1.08 -1.60 -2.45
C TYR A 34 -0.14 -0.96 -3.45
N GLU A 35 0.09 0.32 -3.27
CA GLU A 35 1.10 1.06 -4.01
C GLU A 35 1.87 2.00 -3.08
N VAL A 36 3.12 2.26 -3.43
CA VAL A 36 3.97 3.25 -2.78
C VAL A 36 4.50 4.17 -3.87
N ILE A 37 4.06 5.42 -3.84
CA ILE A 37 4.43 6.42 -4.83
C ILE A 37 5.41 7.41 -4.18
N PRO A 38 6.70 7.41 -4.57
CA PRO A 38 7.66 8.36 -4.01
C PRO A 38 7.47 9.75 -4.60
N TYR A 39 7.77 10.75 -3.77
CA TYR A 39 7.73 12.17 -4.10
C TYR A 39 9.10 12.80 -3.83
N PHE A 40 9.60 13.58 -4.78
CA PHE A 40 10.83 14.36 -4.66
C PHE A 40 10.49 15.84 -4.88
N LEU A 41 10.81 16.69 -3.91
CA LEU A 41 10.48 18.12 -3.93
C LEU A 41 9.00 18.34 -4.32
N GLY A 42 8.10 17.61 -3.70
CA GLY A 42 6.66 17.68 -3.94
C GLY A 42 6.16 17.08 -5.26
N LYS A 43 7.03 16.46 -6.08
CA LYS A 43 6.67 15.89 -7.38
C LYS A 43 6.71 14.37 -7.36
N PRO A 44 5.66 13.68 -7.84
CA PRO A 44 5.62 12.23 -7.86
C PRO A 44 6.60 11.65 -8.90
N LEU A 45 7.34 10.63 -8.52
CA LEU A 45 8.17 9.86 -9.43
C LEU A 45 7.32 8.86 -10.21
N CYS A 46 7.30 8.95 -11.54
CA CYS A 46 6.65 7.99 -12.43
C CYS A 46 5.17 7.67 -12.06
N PHE A 47 4.39 8.66 -11.65
CA PHE A 47 3.00 8.50 -11.18
C PHE A 47 2.18 7.56 -12.07
N GLN A 48 2.25 7.76 -13.41
CA GLN A 48 1.45 6.96 -14.34
C GLN A 48 1.79 5.46 -14.26
N LYS A 49 3.08 5.10 -14.13
CA LYS A 49 3.49 3.68 -14.00
C LYS A 49 2.96 3.05 -12.71
N HIS A 50 2.93 3.80 -11.61
CA HIS A 50 2.33 3.34 -10.35
C HIS A 50 0.83 3.13 -10.51
N PHE A 51 0.14 4.08 -11.13
CA PHE A 51 -1.30 3.99 -11.36
C PHE A 51 -1.68 2.84 -12.30
N ASP A 52 -0.90 2.59 -13.35
CA ASP A 52 -1.11 1.46 -14.26
C ASP A 52 -0.85 0.11 -13.55
N ARG A 53 0.09 0.07 -12.59
CA ARG A 53 0.32 -1.13 -11.77
C ARG A 53 -0.84 -1.40 -10.80
N ILE A 54 -1.49 -0.36 -10.24
CA ILE A 54 -2.75 -0.53 -9.50
C ILE A 54 -3.79 -1.23 -10.37
N LYS A 55 -4.00 -0.74 -11.61
CA LYS A 55 -4.97 -1.32 -12.54
C LYS A 55 -4.65 -2.79 -12.85
N THR A 56 -3.39 -3.08 -13.16
CA THR A 56 -2.95 -4.45 -13.46
C THR A 56 -3.15 -5.38 -12.27
N SER A 57 -2.77 -4.95 -11.05
CA SER A 57 -2.94 -5.76 -9.86
C SER A 57 -4.42 -5.97 -9.51
N ALA A 58 -5.26 -4.96 -9.69
CA ALA A 58 -6.70 -5.05 -9.49
C ALA A 58 -7.35 -6.09 -10.44
N LEU A 59 -6.98 -6.02 -11.72
CA LEU A 59 -7.45 -7.00 -12.73
C LEU A 59 -7.04 -8.44 -12.37
N LEU A 60 -5.78 -8.63 -11.95
CA LEU A 60 -5.26 -9.96 -11.59
C LEU A 60 -5.88 -10.54 -10.31
N MET A 61 -6.47 -9.70 -9.47
CA MET A 61 -7.20 -10.11 -8.26
C MET A 61 -8.71 -10.05 -8.42
N ASP A 62 -9.21 -9.74 -9.61
CA ASP A 62 -10.65 -9.60 -9.88
C ASP A 62 -11.31 -8.62 -8.86
N LEU A 63 -10.71 -7.44 -8.71
CA LEU A 63 -11.24 -6.37 -7.89
C LEU A 63 -11.97 -5.37 -8.79
N ASP A 64 -13.28 -5.23 -8.59
CA ASP A 64 -14.10 -4.21 -9.27
C ASP A 64 -13.87 -2.84 -8.64
N ILE A 65 -13.04 -2.02 -9.29
CA ILE A 65 -12.56 -0.75 -8.75
C ILE A 65 -12.94 0.41 -9.66
N ASN A 66 -13.53 1.45 -9.09
CA ASN A 66 -13.64 2.75 -9.78
C ASN A 66 -12.30 3.51 -9.69
N PHE A 67 -11.53 3.49 -10.77
CA PHE A 67 -10.20 4.12 -10.83
C PHE A 67 -10.24 5.66 -10.75
N GLU A 68 -11.33 6.33 -11.07
CA GLU A 68 -11.46 7.79 -10.90
C GLU A 68 -11.48 8.15 -9.42
N ILE A 69 -12.14 7.34 -8.59
CA ILE A 69 -12.14 7.52 -7.14
C ILE A 69 -10.72 7.32 -6.58
N ILE A 70 -10.00 6.27 -7.02
CA ILE A 70 -8.62 6.04 -6.60
C ILE A 70 -7.72 7.22 -6.98
N TYR A 71 -7.84 7.70 -8.22
CA TYR A 71 -7.09 8.87 -8.68
C TYR A 71 -7.39 10.11 -7.82
N SER A 72 -8.67 10.36 -7.53
CA SER A 72 -9.09 11.46 -6.67
C SER A 72 -8.50 11.36 -5.26
N ASP A 73 -8.50 10.16 -4.66
CA ASP A 73 -7.95 9.93 -3.34
C ASP A 73 -6.44 10.20 -3.30
N LEU A 74 -5.69 9.70 -4.30
CA LEU A 74 -4.26 9.96 -4.45
C LEU A 74 -3.96 11.46 -4.60
N LYS A 75 -4.77 12.17 -5.39
CA LYS A 75 -4.63 13.63 -5.58
C LYS A 75 -4.96 14.44 -4.31
N LYS A 76 -5.82 13.93 -3.43
CA LYS A 76 -6.04 14.56 -2.11
C LYS A 76 -4.81 14.43 -1.22
N LEU A 77 -4.18 13.24 -1.17
CA LEU A 77 -2.96 13.01 -0.40
C LEU A 77 -1.76 13.78 -0.97
N GLU A 78 -1.63 13.87 -2.30
CA GLU A 78 -0.57 14.61 -2.98
C GLU A 78 -0.49 16.09 -2.54
N LYS A 79 -1.63 16.71 -2.21
CA LYS A 79 -1.69 18.11 -1.74
C LYS A 79 -0.90 18.34 -0.45
N SER A 80 -0.58 17.30 0.30
CA SER A 80 0.26 17.38 1.50
C SER A 80 1.74 17.62 1.17
N PHE A 81 2.20 17.30 -0.05
CA PHE A 81 3.59 17.45 -0.48
C PHE A 81 3.82 18.83 -1.09
N ILE A 82 4.35 19.76 -0.29
CA ILE A 82 4.78 21.09 -0.75
C ILE A 82 6.30 21.13 -0.61
N ASP A 83 7.02 21.02 -1.74
CA ASP A 83 8.48 21.03 -1.80
C ASP A 83 9.18 20.05 -0.82
N GLN A 84 8.53 18.92 -0.52
CA GLN A 84 9.02 17.91 0.44
C GLN A 84 9.20 16.57 -0.24
N ASP A 85 10.16 15.80 0.25
CA ASP A 85 10.38 14.41 -0.11
C ASP A 85 9.51 13.49 0.75
N GLY A 86 9.21 12.31 0.22
CA GLY A 86 8.44 11.31 0.95
C GLY A 86 7.71 10.35 0.03
N TYR A 87 6.65 9.74 0.52
CA TYR A 87 5.84 8.83 -0.29
C TYR A 87 4.37 8.79 0.15
N ILE A 88 3.51 8.43 -0.79
CA ILE A 88 2.14 8.01 -0.50
C ILE A 88 2.13 6.49 -0.48
N TYR A 89 1.65 5.92 0.63
CA TYR A 89 1.16 4.54 0.69
C TYR A 89 -0.34 4.54 0.40
N TYR A 90 -0.80 3.68 -0.50
CA TYR A 90 -2.22 3.53 -0.80
C TYR A 90 -2.57 2.05 -0.98
N GLN A 91 -3.63 1.60 -0.30
CA GLN A 91 -4.07 0.22 -0.26
C GLN A 91 -5.55 0.12 -0.64
N ILE A 92 -5.88 -0.94 -1.36
CA ILE A 92 -7.23 -1.26 -1.80
C ILE A 92 -7.49 -2.71 -1.44
N SER A 93 -8.48 -2.94 -0.60
CA SER A 93 -8.94 -4.26 -0.16
C SER A 93 -10.27 -4.61 -0.80
N ARG A 94 -10.53 -5.91 -0.97
CA ARG A 94 -11.82 -6.40 -1.47
C ARG A 94 -13.01 -5.94 -0.62
N GLY A 95 -12.82 -5.77 0.69
CA GLY A 95 -13.86 -5.28 1.58
C GLY A 95 -13.86 -5.96 2.95
N ILE A 96 -14.99 -5.85 3.63
CA ILE A 96 -15.19 -6.34 4.99
C ILE A 96 -16.26 -7.43 4.97
N ASP A 97 -15.88 -8.67 5.30
CA ASP A 97 -16.80 -9.79 5.41
C ASP A 97 -17.72 -9.68 6.65
N SER A 98 -18.86 -10.36 6.60
CA SER A 98 -19.71 -10.56 7.77
C SER A 98 -19.12 -11.59 8.74
N ILE A 99 -18.41 -12.60 8.19
CA ILE A 99 -17.68 -13.64 8.91
C ILE A 99 -16.38 -13.97 8.16
N ARG A 100 -15.39 -14.54 8.86
CA ARG A 100 -14.16 -14.99 8.21
C ARG A 100 -14.40 -16.22 7.34
N SER A 101 -14.35 -16.07 6.02
CA SER A 101 -14.48 -17.13 5.03
C SER A 101 -13.44 -16.97 3.91
N HIS A 102 -12.92 -18.07 3.34
CA HIS A 102 -12.07 -18.01 2.14
C HIS A 102 -12.88 -17.61 0.90
N LEU A 103 -14.16 -17.98 0.85
CA LEU A 103 -15.09 -17.48 -0.16
C LEU A 103 -15.52 -16.07 0.25
N TYR A 104 -15.43 -15.13 -0.66
CA TYR A 104 -15.93 -13.77 -0.43
C TYR A 104 -17.35 -13.61 -0.95
N GLU A 105 -18.07 -12.67 -0.36
CA GLU A 105 -19.42 -12.29 -0.79
C GLU A 105 -19.33 -11.43 -2.07
N ASP A 106 -20.23 -11.64 -3.04
CA ASP A 106 -20.21 -10.90 -4.32
C ASP A 106 -20.49 -9.40 -4.17
N SER A 107 -21.06 -8.96 -3.05
CA SER A 107 -21.52 -7.59 -2.80
C SER A 107 -20.62 -6.78 -1.88
N LEU A 108 -19.37 -7.18 -1.67
CA LEU A 108 -18.45 -6.46 -0.79
C LEU A 108 -18.09 -5.08 -1.37
N GLU A 109 -18.18 -4.06 -0.53
CA GLU A 109 -17.69 -2.73 -0.87
C GLU A 109 -16.18 -2.67 -0.75
N ILE A 110 -15.52 -2.19 -1.82
CA ILE A 110 -14.07 -1.96 -1.84
C ILE A 110 -13.65 -1.04 -0.69
N GLU A 111 -12.73 -1.50 0.14
CA GLU A 111 -12.16 -0.71 1.22
C GLU A 111 -10.86 -0.04 0.75
N ARG A 112 -10.75 1.27 0.96
CA ARG A 112 -9.62 2.10 0.50
C ARG A 112 -9.00 2.84 1.67
N PHE A 113 -7.69 2.75 1.74
CA PHE A 113 -6.88 3.38 2.77
C PHE A 113 -5.56 3.89 2.21
N GLY A 114 -5.11 5.03 2.66
CA GLY A 114 -3.79 5.55 2.29
C GLY A 114 -3.33 6.64 3.23
N TYR A 115 -2.04 6.97 3.17
CA TYR A 115 -1.44 8.05 3.96
C TYR A 115 -0.20 8.60 3.28
N ALA A 116 0.19 9.82 3.67
CA ALA A 116 1.38 10.50 3.21
C ALA A 116 2.44 10.51 4.32
N ILE A 117 3.68 10.11 4.00
CA ILE A 117 4.83 10.16 4.89
C ILE A 117 5.87 11.09 4.29
N PHE A 118 6.39 12.01 5.11
CA PHE A 118 7.53 12.86 4.77
C PHE A 118 8.80 12.23 5.31
N THR A 119 9.77 12.02 4.43
CA THR A 119 11.05 11.40 4.78
C THR A 119 12.07 11.69 3.69
N ASP A 120 13.30 11.89 4.08
CA ASP A 120 14.41 11.94 3.15
C ASP A 120 14.69 10.52 2.63
N PHE A 121 15.05 10.42 1.35
CA PHE A 121 15.52 9.16 0.79
C PHE A 121 17.02 8.98 1.08
N PRO A 122 17.42 7.80 1.57
CA PRO A 122 18.83 7.55 1.88
C PRO A 122 19.67 7.65 0.61
N SER A 123 20.78 8.39 0.70
CA SER A 123 21.79 8.53 -0.37
C SER A 123 23.04 7.70 -0.11
N SER A 124 23.13 7.01 1.01
CA SER A 124 24.26 6.17 1.39
C SER A 124 24.26 4.83 0.69
N ALA A 125 25.45 4.23 0.50
CA ALA A 125 25.57 2.85 0.07
C ALA A 125 24.95 1.91 1.12
N ILE A 126 24.31 0.86 0.63
CA ILE A 126 23.72 -0.20 1.45
C ILE A 126 24.52 -1.48 1.27
N SER A 127 24.53 -2.35 2.28
CA SER A 127 24.99 -3.72 2.17
C SER A 127 23.81 -4.66 1.99
N ALA A 128 23.97 -5.72 1.21
CA ALA A 128 22.91 -6.67 0.90
C ALA A 128 23.45 -8.11 0.93
N MET A 129 22.56 -9.06 1.20
CA MET A 129 22.84 -10.50 1.09
C MET A 129 21.98 -11.14 0.01
N LEU A 130 22.42 -12.26 -0.53
CA LEU A 130 21.62 -13.11 -1.40
C LEU A 130 20.97 -14.21 -0.55
N CYS A 131 19.68 -14.47 -0.79
CA CYS A 131 18.96 -15.56 -0.16
C CYS A 131 18.04 -16.24 -1.18
N GLU A 132 17.53 -17.42 -0.84
CA GLU A 132 16.50 -18.08 -1.64
C GLU A 132 15.19 -17.30 -1.58
N ASP A 133 14.46 -17.27 -2.70
CA ASP A 133 13.17 -16.57 -2.77
C ASP A 133 12.02 -17.48 -2.30
N TYR A 134 11.60 -17.28 -1.07
CA TYR A 134 10.46 -18.01 -0.46
C TYR A 134 9.12 -17.31 -0.61
N ARG A 135 9.05 -16.23 -1.40
CA ARG A 135 7.77 -15.55 -1.63
C ARG A 135 6.82 -16.43 -2.42
N TRP A 136 5.54 -16.15 -2.31
CA TRP A 136 4.52 -16.90 -3.04
C TRP A 136 4.62 -16.71 -4.58
N GLY A 137 4.05 -17.66 -5.36
CA GLY A 137 4.24 -17.72 -6.82
C GLY A 137 3.51 -16.61 -7.63
N LYS A 138 2.80 -15.68 -7.00
CA LYS A 138 2.06 -14.59 -7.66
C LYS A 138 2.67 -13.21 -7.38
N CYS A 139 3.99 -13.11 -7.35
CA CYS A 139 4.71 -11.84 -7.07
C CYS A 139 4.53 -10.77 -8.16
N ASN A 140 3.92 -11.10 -9.29
CA ASN A 140 3.47 -10.15 -10.30
C ASN A 140 2.27 -9.30 -9.85
N ILE A 141 1.56 -9.70 -8.78
CA ILE A 141 0.51 -8.91 -8.13
C ILE A 141 1.16 -8.12 -6.99
N LYS A 142 0.96 -6.80 -6.98
CA LYS A 142 1.44 -5.97 -5.86
C LYS A 142 0.47 -6.06 -4.68
N SER A 143 0.39 -7.25 -4.08
CA SER A 143 -0.50 -7.56 -2.96
C SER A 143 0.17 -7.31 -1.61
N THR A 144 -0.64 -7.24 -0.56
CA THR A 144 -0.18 -7.11 0.84
C THR A 144 0.33 -8.43 1.44
N SER A 145 0.42 -9.51 0.67
CA SER A 145 0.98 -10.81 1.08
C SER A 145 2.52 -10.74 1.18
N LEU A 146 3.02 -9.97 2.15
CA LEU A 146 4.43 -9.58 2.25
C LEU A 146 5.21 -10.32 3.35
N LEU A 147 4.67 -11.40 3.93
CA LEU A 147 5.36 -12.09 5.03
C LEU A 147 6.76 -12.57 4.62
N GLY A 148 6.92 -13.14 3.43
CA GLY A 148 8.24 -13.55 2.92
C GLY A 148 9.23 -12.39 2.81
N ASN A 149 8.75 -11.21 2.36
CA ASN A 149 9.56 -9.99 2.31
C ASN A 149 9.98 -9.53 3.71
N VAL A 150 9.06 -9.58 4.69
CA VAL A 150 9.34 -9.19 6.08
C VAL A 150 10.40 -10.11 6.69
N LEU A 151 10.28 -11.42 6.48
CA LEU A 151 11.26 -12.40 6.99
C LEU A 151 12.65 -12.17 6.38
N ALA A 152 12.74 -12.03 5.05
CA ALA A 152 14.01 -11.79 4.36
C ALA A 152 14.69 -10.48 4.80
N MET A 153 13.91 -9.39 4.99
CA MET A 153 14.45 -8.11 5.49
C MET A 153 15.01 -8.23 6.91
N ASN A 154 14.33 -8.98 7.80
CA ASN A 154 14.81 -9.17 9.17
C ASN A 154 16.04 -10.10 9.22
N GLU A 155 16.12 -11.10 8.37
CA GLU A 155 17.30 -11.95 8.21
C GLU A 155 18.51 -11.11 7.74
N ALA A 156 18.36 -10.30 6.71
CA ALA A 156 19.38 -9.39 6.22
C ALA A 156 19.87 -8.45 7.33
N LYS A 157 18.95 -7.82 8.07
CA LYS A 157 19.29 -6.98 9.22
C LYS A 157 20.08 -7.74 10.31
N SER A 158 19.65 -8.96 10.64
CA SER A 158 20.33 -9.80 11.64
C SER A 158 21.73 -10.23 11.19
N SER A 159 21.95 -10.30 9.88
CA SER A 159 23.24 -10.58 9.25
C SER A 159 24.12 -9.34 9.06
N GLY A 160 23.71 -8.20 9.61
CA GLY A 160 24.48 -6.95 9.55
C GLY A 160 24.36 -6.19 8.24
N CYS A 161 23.37 -6.50 7.38
CA CYS A 161 23.07 -5.70 6.21
C CYS A 161 22.30 -4.41 6.59
N THR A 162 22.53 -3.33 5.83
CA THR A 162 22.00 -1.98 6.13
C THR A 162 21.34 -1.37 4.90
#